data_656b6d8d33b71c70a77ae9534d20414b
#
_entry.id   656b6d8d33b71c70a77ae9534d20414b
#
_cell.length_a   1.000
_cell.length_b   1.000
_cell.length_c   1.000
_cell.angle_alpha   90.00
_cell.angle_beta   90.00
_cell.angle_gamma   90.00
#
_symmetry.space_group_name_H-M   'P 1'
#
loop_
_entity.id
_entity.type
_entity.pdbx_description
1 polymer ?
#
loop_
_entity_poly.entity_id
_entity_poly.type
_entity_poly.pdbx_seq_one_letter_code
_entity_poly.pdbx_strand_id
1 'polypeptide(L)' 'MFQVELVCSDPRCDAELTLWVDDLGEVEAIACDCGHGLVTVRIEGFEPLVLAA' A
#
# COMPACT_ATOMS: atom_id res chain seq x y z
N MET A 1 -2.92 11.26 -3.83
CA MET A 1 -2.60 10.39 -2.67
C MET A 1 -3.37 9.09 -2.78
N PHE A 2 -2.71 8.00 -2.49
CA PHE A 2 -3.32 6.68 -2.58
C PHE A 2 -3.27 5.97 -1.23
N GLN A 3 -4.36 5.31 -0.90
CA GLN A 3 -4.39 4.41 0.25
C GLN A 3 -4.16 2.99 -0.28
N VAL A 4 -3.15 2.33 0.21
CA VAL A 4 -2.76 1.01 -0.26
C VAL A 4 -2.81 0.03 0.90
N GLU A 5 -3.52 -1.06 0.70
CA GLU A 5 -3.56 -2.14 1.67
C GLU A 5 -2.67 -3.28 1.19
N LEU A 6 -1.78 -3.70 2.05
CA LEU A 6 -0.77 -4.70 1.75
C LEU A 6 -0.84 -5.82 2.79
N VAL A 7 -0.53 -7.02 2.33
CA VAL A 7 -0.39 -8.16 3.23
C VAL A 7 0.93 -8.85 2.95
N CYS A 8 1.46 -9.53 3.96
CA CYS A 8 2.69 -10.27 3.77
C CYS A 8 2.45 -11.46 2.83
N SER A 9 3.42 -11.71 1.95
CA SER A 9 3.32 -12.84 1.02
C SER A 9 3.55 -14.19 1.68
N ASP A 10 4.08 -14.19 2.90
CA ASP A 10 4.29 -15.43 3.65
C ASP A 10 2.97 -15.85 4.32
N PRO A 11 2.45 -17.06 4.02
CA PRO A 11 1.20 -17.52 4.62
C PRO A 11 1.27 -17.67 6.14
N ARG A 12 2.45 -17.70 6.70
CA ARG A 12 2.64 -17.79 8.16
C ARG A 12 2.68 -16.44 8.84
N CYS A 13 2.84 -15.39 8.05
CA CYS A 13 2.90 -14.04 8.57
C CYS A 13 1.62 -13.33 8.23
N ASP A 14 0.76 -13.10 9.19
CA ASP A 14 -0.53 -12.45 8.96
C ASP A 14 -0.43 -10.92 9.04
N ALA A 15 0.73 -10.37 8.74
CA ALA A 15 0.93 -8.94 8.82
C ALA A 15 0.11 -8.21 7.74
N GLU A 16 -0.60 -7.20 8.16
CA GLU A 16 -1.37 -6.33 7.27
C GLU A 16 -0.91 -4.90 7.49
N LEU A 17 -0.74 -4.18 6.40
CA LEU A 17 -0.33 -2.79 6.45
C LEU A 17 -1.26 -1.94 5.61
N THR A 18 -1.54 -0.75 6.10
CA THR A 18 -2.22 0.27 5.31
C THR A 18 -1.30 1.48 5.23
N LEU A 19 -1.04 1.92 4.03
CA LEU A 19 -0.12 3.02 3.77
C LEU A 19 -0.77 4.10 2.93
N TRP A 20 -0.31 5.31 3.14
CA TRP A 20 -0.69 6.44 2.31
C TRP A 20 0.53 6.86 1.53
N VAL A 21 0.45 6.81 0.22
CA VAL A 21 1.56 7.14 -0.66
C VAL A 21 1.13 8.15 -1.73
N ASP A 22 2.04 8.99 -2.15
CA ASP A 22 1.78 9.92 -3.24
C ASP A 22 2.02 9.26 -4.59
N ASP A 23 2.91 8.26 -4.62
CA ASP A 23 3.29 7.55 -5.82
C ASP A 23 3.24 6.06 -5.54
N LEU A 24 2.59 5.30 -6.40
CA LEU A 24 2.49 3.86 -6.25
C LEU A 24 3.85 3.17 -6.33
N GLY A 25 4.83 3.78 -6.95
CA GLY A 25 6.18 3.25 -6.97
C GLY A 25 6.82 3.13 -5.59
N GLU A 26 6.38 3.93 -4.64
CA GLU A 26 6.88 3.86 -3.27
C GLU A 26 6.51 2.56 -2.58
N VAL A 27 5.42 1.93 -3.01
CA VAL A 27 4.95 0.68 -2.42
C VAL A 27 5.94 -0.46 -2.68
N GLU A 28 6.60 -0.45 -3.82
CA GLU A 28 7.55 -1.49 -4.19
C GLU A 28 8.80 -1.49 -3.30
N ALA A 29 9.09 -0.37 -2.67
CA ALA A 29 10.26 -0.25 -1.79
C ALA A 29 9.99 -0.79 -0.39
N ILE A 30 8.77 -1.17 -0.10
CA ILE A 30 8.36 -1.59 1.23
C ILE A 30 8.38 -3.11 1.32
N ALA A 31 8.97 -3.62 2.39
CA ALA A 31 9.01 -5.04 2.63
C ALA A 31 8.52 -5.33 4.05
N CYS A 32 8.07 -6.55 4.26
CA CYS A 32 7.66 -6.99 5.59
C CYS A 32 8.89 -7.19 6.48
N ASP A 33 8.72 -6.96 7.78
CA ASP A 33 9.80 -7.14 8.75
C ASP A 33 10.29 -8.59 8.81
N CYS A 34 9.48 -9.54 8.39
CA CYS A 34 9.88 -10.95 8.37
C CYS A 34 10.81 -11.28 7.21
N GLY A 35 11.07 -10.34 6.31
CA GLY A 35 11.96 -10.53 5.19
C GLY A 35 11.26 -10.89 3.87
N HIS A 36 9.97 -11.09 3.90
CA HIS A 36 9.20 -11.38 2.70
C HIS A 36 8.63 -10.10 2.09
N GLY A 37 8.35 -10.13 0.80
CA GLY A 37 7.71 -9.02 0.13
C GLY A 37 6.26 -8.87 0.54
N LEU A 38 5.72 -7.69 0.31
CA LEU A 38 4.32 -7.41 0.56
C LEU A 38 3.53 -7.50 -0.73
N VAL A 39 2.31 -7.97 -0.63
CA VAL A 39 1.39 -8.07 -1.75
C VAL A 39 0.30 -7.01 -1.58
N THR A 40 0.09 -6.21 -2.62
CA THR A 40 -0.97 -5.21 -2.62
C THR A 40 -2.30 -5.91 -2.87
N VAL A 41 -3.23 -5.76 -1.95
CA VAL A 41 -4.57 -6.37 -2.08
C VAL A 41 -5.62 -5.35 -2.45
N ARG A 42 -5.39 -4.07 -2.16
CA ARG A 42 -6.35 -3.04 -2.47
C ARG A 42 -5.65 -1.69 -2.62
N ILE A 43 -6.09 -0.92 -3.60
CA ILE A 43 -5.61 0.44 -3.82
C ILE A 43 -6.82 1.34 -3.99
N GLU A 44 -6.88 2.40 -3.19
CA GLU A 44 -7.90 3.42 -3.35
C GLU A 44 -7.21 4.75 -3.63
N GLY A 45 -7.60 5.38 -4.71
CA GLY A 45 -7.10 6.70 -5.04
C GLY A 45 -8.05 7.77 -4.50
N PHE A 46 -7.50 8.68 -3.74
CA PHE A 46 -8.25 9.84 -3.28
C PHE A 46 -7.71 11.05 -4.01
N GLU A 47 -8.47 11.53 -4.97
CA GLU A 47 -8.14 12.77 -5.62
C GLU A 47 -8.65 13.91 -4.76
N PRO A 48 -7.79 14.89 -4.45
CA PRO A 48 -8.30 16.10 -3.84
C PRO A 48 -9.35 16.68 -4.79
N LEU A 49 -10.53 16.88 -4.29
CA LEU A 49 -11.56 17.56 -5.04
C LEU A 49 -11.08 18.94 -5.35
N VAL A 50 -10.36 19.07 -6.43
CA VAL A 50 -10.10 20.34 -7.00
C VAL A 50 -11.39 20.74 -7.67
N LEU A 51 -12.19 21.46 -6.94
CA LEU A 51 -13.27 22.15 -7.57
C LEU A 51 -12.64 23.25 -8.41
N ALA A 52 -12.30 22.88 -9.60
CA ALA A 52 -12.04 23.88 -10.60
C ALA A 52 -13.40 24.47 -10.96
N ALA A 53 -13.81 25.39 -10.18
CA ALA A 53 -14.99 26.16 -10.53
C ALA A 53 -14.61 27.21 -11.51
#